data_afb1d8a51815c8f00312da0c7e3970c5
#
_entry.id   afb1d8a51815c8f00312da0c7e3970c5
#
_cell.length_a   1.000
_cell.length_b   1.000
_cell.length_c   1.000
_cell.angle_alpha   90.00
_cell.angle_beta   90.00
_cell.angle_gamma   90.00
#
_symmetry.space_group_name_H-M   'P 1'
#
loop_
_entity.id
_entity.type
_entity.pdbx_description
1 polymer ?
#
loop_
_entity_poly.entity_id
_entity_poly.type
_entity_poly.pdbx_seq_one_letter_code
_entity_poly.pdbx_strand_id
1 'polypeptide(L)'
;MAVKLIIADDEPLVLVGLQSMLSWNELGIEMVGVARNGKQLEDAIAKERPDLVITDIKMPIKSGLEVLKECSKTYGRIPLFILLTSYEEFSFVKEALKFQAVDYLVKLELTEKSLRSSVTKALGMLEQLKAERGHTFPLLERSAMQSFCDKFFVRLFNGLIDSRQSFETQKQELQISFNERWYAVCYVHIQSKQEEAEVNLYYSTIGMLKETLSRYLTTYITSLDLHHLAITFCLTDEQAQHYRTIIRQVLEKTLQVIYNYFSVQLVCCVGHTVQDPYHLNESFLSARQLMAGSSDGKTILIAERQSNENASFNLDPFKIRLTRAFEELDAEKLAEVIEDIAKELQDQNIPALQAVETASNILYMAITLLPDGQNLVQSAFAKESQGYRQIYSFGTTAQCSTYLRQLAGGLADQLQSRKQDYRAKVVANIQQYIKEHVTRKLNLGEVALLFGFSQNYLSSLFSKYSGCSFVEYTTNAKIAAAKEMMAKSDYKIYEVADTFDFESSFYFSKVFKKVEGISPRQYLQHLQRKRS
;
A
#
# COMPACT_ATOMS: atom_id res chain seq x y z
N MET A 1 -24.98 12.86 4.21
CA MET A 1 -26.13 11.95 3.96
C MET A 1 -26.04 10.83 5.00
N ALA A 2 -27.16 10.41 5.59
CA ALA A 2 -27.16 9.27 6.52
C ALA A 2 -26.76 7.98 5.78
N VAL A 3 -26.09 7.07 6.49
CA VAL A 3 -25.67 5.76 5.97
C VAL A 3 -26.88 4.83 6.00
N LYS A 4 -27.25 4.25 4.87
CA LYS A 4 -28.42 3.36 4.76
C LYS A 4 -28.05 1.95 5.19
N LEU A 5 -28.78 1.38 6.17
CA LEU A 5 -28.59 0.04 6.72
C LEU A 5 -29.77 -0.86 6.42
N ILE A 6 -29.51 -2.10 6.00
CA ILE A 6 -30.46 -3.21 6.01
C ILE A 6 -29.96 -4.28 7.00
N ILE A 7 -30.89 -4.83 7.80
CA ILE A 7 -30.64 -5.96 8.69
C ILE A 7 -31.44 -7.17 8.19
N ALA A 8 -30.81 -8.35 8.17
CA ALA A 8 -31.45 -9.57 7.74
C ALA A 8 -31.13 -10.75 8.67
N ASP A 9 -32.17 -11.41 9.13
CA ASP A 9 -32.10 -12.61 9.97
C ASP A 9 -33.47 -13.35 9.91
N ASP A 10 -33.50 -14.66 9.89
CA ASP A 10 -34.76 -15.41 9.88
C ASP A 10 -35.39 -15.48 11.27
N GLU A 11 -34.65 -15.21 12.34
CA GLU A 11 -35.11 -15.15 13.71
C GLU A 11 -35.64 -13.76 14.08
N PRO A 12 -36.97 -13.58 14.32
CA PRO A 12 -37.53 -12.27 14.64
C PRO A 12 -36.95 -11.63 15.91
N LEU A 13 -36.53 -12.43 16.88
CA LEU A 13 -35.94 -11.94 18.13
C LEU A 13 -34.56 -11.32 17.90
N VAL A 14 -33.76 -11.89 17.00
CA VAL A 14 -32.45 -11.34 16.63
C VAL A 14 -32.63 -10.00 15.92
N LEU A 15 -33.60 -9.89 15.00
CA LEU A 15 -33.92 -8.64 14.31
C LEU A 15 -34.30 -7.53 15.31
N VAL A 16 -35.19 -7.82 16.26
CA VAL A 16 -35.60 -6.84 17.29
C VAL A 16 -34.41 -6.47 18.18
N GLY A 17 -33.60 -7.47 18.56
CA GLY A 17 -32.39 -7.25 19.36
C GLY A 17 -31.42 -6.30 18.68
N LEU A 18 -31.06 -6.55 17.41
CA LEU A 18 -30.18 -5.71 16.63
C LEU A 18 -30.70 -4.28 16.44
N GLN A 19 -32.02 -4.14 16.18
CA GLN A 19 -32.66 -2.84 16.03
C GLN A 19 -32.57 -1.98 17.28
N SER A 20 -32.66 -2.60 18.47
CA SER A 20 -32.68 -1.92 19.78
C SER A 20 -31.31 -1.83 20.46
N MET A 21 -30.31 -2.60 20.00
CA MET A 21 -28.99 -2.70 20.66
C MET A 21 -28.13 -1.44 20.52
N LEU A 22 -28.32 -0.65 19.45
CA LEU A 22 -27.62 0.61 19.21
C LEU A 22 -28.58 1.75 18.92
N SER A 23 -28.23 2.96 19.32
CA SER A 23 -28.88 4.20 18.85
C SER A 23 -28.38 4.54 17.43
N TRP A 24 -28.95 3.87 16.42
CA TRP A 24 -28.49 3.95 15.03
C TRP A 24 -28.45 5.40 14.50
N ASN A 25 -29.43 6.22 14.83
CA ASN A 25 -29.48 7.63 14.44
C ASN A 25 -28.31 8.45 14.98
N GLU A 26 -27.84 8.17 16.19
CA GLU A 26 -26.69 8.84 16.79
C GLU A 26 -25.38 8.49 16.08
N LEU A 27 -25.33 7.32 15.42
CA LEU A 27 -24.21 6.89 14.57
C LEU A 27 -24.32 7.41 13.12
N GLY A 28 -25.33 8.22 12.80
CA GLY A 28 -25.58 8.71 11.46
C GLY A 28 -26.11 7.63 10.49
N ILE A 29 -26.71 6.57 11.02
CA ILE A 29 -27.23 5.42 10.27
C ILE A 29 -28.74 5.47 10.22
N GLU A 30 -29.31 5.35 9.01
CA GLU A 30 -30.73 5.21 8.74
C GLU A 30 -31.06 3.76 8.38
N MET A 31 -31.90 3.11 9.16
CA MET A 31 -32.36 1.75 8.88
C MET A 31 -33.45 1.80 7.82
N VAL A 32 -33.12 1.37 6.59
CA VAL A 32 -34.02 1.47 5.42
C VAL A 32 -34.76 0.16 5.13
N GLY A 33 -34.40 -0.95 5.79
CA GLY A 33 -35.07 -2.21 5.55
C GLY A 33 -34.70 -3.31 6.54
N VAL A 34 -35.60 -4.31 6.63
CA VAL A 34 -35.42 -5.55 7.40
C VAL A 34 -35.86 -6.72 6.51
N ALA A 35 -35.07 -7.80 6.48
CA ALA A 35 -35.38 -9.00 5.70
C ALA A 35 -35.36 -10.25 6.58
N ARG A 36 -36.17 -11.25 6.26
CA ARG A 36 -36.26 -12.52 6.99
C ARG A 36 -35.77 -13.73 6.20
N ASN A 37 -35.24 -13.51 5.02
CA ASN A 37 -34.62 -14.51 4.17
C ASN A 37 -33.78 -13.84 3.10
N GLY A 38 -32.91 -14.61 2.46
CA GLY A 38 -31.97 -14.06 1.48
C GLY A 38 -32.61 -13.49 0.23
N LYS A 39 -33.82 -13.97 -0.17
CA LYS A 39 -34.52 -13.39 -1.32
C LYS A 39 -35.07 -12.01 -1.00
N GLN A 40 -35.71 -11.84 0.17
CA GLN A 40 -36.15 -10.52 0.64
C GLN A 40 -34.98 -9.54 0.80
N LEU A 41 -33.83 -10.04 1.28
CA LEU A 41 -32.62 -9.22 1.39
C LEU A 41 -32.14 -8.75 0.02
N GLU A 42 -32.08 -9.63 -0.97
CA GLU A 42 -31.71 -9.29 -2.35
C GLU A 42 -32.62 -8.24 -2.95
N ASP A 43 -33.94 -8.43 -2.83
CA ASP A 43 -34.95 -7.48 -3.33
C ASP A 43 -34.85 -6.12 -2.62
N ALA A 44 -34.61 -6.13 -1.29
CA ALA A 44 -34.40 -4.90 -0.51
C ALA A 44 -33.11 -4.17 -0.91
N ILE A 45 -32.00 -4.88 -1.15
CA ILE A 45 -30.75 -4.30 -1.63
C ILE A 45 -30.94 -3.65 -3.01
N ALA A 46 -31.65 -4.33 -3.93
CA ALA A 46 -31.89 -3.81 -5.26
C ALA A 46 -32.75 -2.52 -5.23
N LYS A 47 -33.73 -2.45 -4.33
CA LYS A 47 -34.68 -1.33 -4.20
C LYS A 47 -34.07 -0.15 -3.44
N GLU A 48 -33.55 -0.38 -2.25
CA GLU A 48 -33.15 0.69 -1.31
C GLU A 48 -31.70 1.15 -1.49
N ARG A 49 -30.87 0.34 -2.18
CA ARG A 49 -29.45 0.62 -2.41
C ARG A 49 -28.73 0.98 -1.10
N PRO A 50 -28.66 0.07 -0.12
CA PRO A 50 -28.03 0.34 1.16
C PRO A 50 -26.54 0.53 1.02
N ASP A 51 -25.94 1.18 2.02
CA ASP A 51 -24.50 1.30 2.17
C ASP A 51 -23.90 0.16 3.00
N LEU A 52 -24.69 -0.35 3.96
CA LEU A 52 -24.30 -1.38 4.92
C LEU A 52 -25.41 -2.42 5.05
N VAL A 53 -25.01 -3.68 5.12
CA VAL A 53 -25.88 -4.82 5.37
C VAL A 53 -25.36 -5.61 6.55
N ILE A 54 -26.22 -5.90 7.53
CA ILE A 54 -25.95 -6.87 8.61
C ILE A 54 -26.85 -8.07 8.36
N THR A 55 -26.27 -9.25 8.12
CA THR A 55 -27.07 -10.42 7.74
C THR A 55 -26.60 -11.69 8.41
N ASP A 56 -27.56 -12.56 8.77
CA ASP A 56 -27.21 -13.94 9.12
C ASP A 56 -26.64 -14.68 7.90
N ILE A 57 -25.71 -15.60 8.17
CA ILE A 57 -25.11 -16.45 7.14
C ILE A 57 -26.16 -17.43 6.62
N LYS A 58 -26.90 -18.11 7.49
CA LYS A 58 -27.92 -19.10 7.13
C LYS A 58 -29.31 -18.51 7.20
N MET A 59 -29.93 -18.34 6.08
CA MET A 59 -31.34 -17.95 6.00
C MET A 59 -32.09 -18.85 5.03
N PRO A 60 -33.41 -19.00 5.18
CA PRO A 60 -34.24 -19.73 4.22
C PRO A 60 -34.20 -19.14 2.83
N ILE A 61 -34.44 -19.96 1.81
CA ILE A 61 -34.53 -19.65 0.38
C ILE A 61 -33.15 -19.34 -0.21
N LYS A 62 -32.37 -18.43 0.39
CA LYS A 62 -31.04 -18.01 -0.02
C LYS A 62 -30.24 -17.57 1.20
N SER A 63 -29.03 -18.04 1.35
CA SER A 63 -28.16 -17.68 2.46
C SER A 63 -27.63 -16.25 2.33
N GLY A 64 -27.33 -15.59 3.47
CA GLY A 64 -26.68 -14.26 3.46
C GLY A 64 -25.33 -14.27 2.75
N LEU A 65 -24.62 -15.40 2.80
CA LEU A 65 -23.36 -15.58 2.08
C LEU A 65 -23.53 -15.62 0.55
N GLU A 66 -24.59 -16.27 0.06
CA GLU A 66 -24.93 -16.27 -1.38
C GLU A 66 -25.31 -14.87 -1.86
N VAL A 67 -26.09 -14.12 -1.06
CA VAL A 67 -26.42 -12.72 -1.34
C VAL A 67 -25.17 -11.86 -1.39
N LEU A 68 -24.25 -11.99 -0.44
CA LEU A 68 -22.94 -11.30 -0.45
C LEU A 68 -22.16 -11.58 -1.74
N LYS A 69 -22.07 -12.86 -2.16
CA LYS A 69 -21.36 -13.27 -3.40
C LYS A 69 -21.95 -12.63 -4.64
N GLU A 70 -23.25 -12.60 -4.77
CA GLU A 70 -23.92 -11.98 -5.92
C GLU A 70 -23.83 -10.46 -5.89
N CYS A 71 -23.99 -9.83 -4.72
CA CYS A 71 -23.82 -8.40 -4.57
C CYS A 71 -22.39 -7.95 -4.92
N SER A 72 -21.38 -8.69 -4.50
CA SER A 72 -20.00 -8.35 -4.81
C SER A 72 -19.71 -8.40 -6.33
N LYS A 73 -20.36 -9.31 -7.07
CA LYS A 73 -20.27 -9.39 -8.54
C LYS A 73 -21.06 -8.28 -9.24
N THR A 74 -22.23 -7.94 -8.72
CA THR A 74 -23.19 -7.03 -9.39
C THR A 74 -22.92 -5.56 -9.06
N TYR A 75 -22.60 -5.25 -7.82
CA TYR A 75 -22.49 -3.88 -7.30
C TYR A 75 -21.05 -3.50 -6.90
N GLY A 76 -20.12 -4.46 -6.89
CA GLY A 76 -18.74 -4.24 -6.50
C GLY A 76 -18.59 -4.15 -4.97
N ARG A 77 -17.98 -3.06 -4.48
CA ARG A 77 -17.61 -2.92 -3.06
C ARG A 77 -18.71 -2.39 -2.13
N ILE A 78 -19.82 -1.88 -2.63
CA ILE A 78 -20.95 -1.39 -1.84
C ILE A 78 -22.22 -2.09 -2.31
N PRO A 79 -23.04 -2.64 -1.39
CA PRO A 79 -23.01 -2.46 0.06
C PRO A 79 -21.88 -3.24 0.76
N LEU A 80 -21.43 -2.72 1.91
CA LEU A 80 -20.56 -3.45 2.83
C LEU A 80 -21.38 -4.44 3.66
N PHE A 81 -20.78 -5.59 4.01
CA PHE A 81 -21.47 -6.65 4.76
C PHE A 81 -20.78 -6.92 6.10
N ILE A 82 -21.59 -7.01 7.17
CA ILE A 82 -21.25 -7.62 8.45
C ILE A 82 -22.09 -8.89 8.57
N LEU A 83 -21.45 -10.03 8.83
CA LEU A 83 -22.13 -11.32 8.91
C LEU A 83 -22.40 -11.71 10.36
N LEU A 84 -23.57 -12.28 10.60
CA LEU A 84 -23.92 -12.93 11.86
C LEU A 84 -23.74 -14.43 11.68
N THR A 85 -23.20 -15.11 12.69
CA THR A 85 -22.93 -16.55 12.63
C THR A 85 -23.25 -17.22 13.96
N SER A 86 -23.72 -18.48 13.92
CA SER A 86 -23.73 -19.36 15.06
C SER A 86 -22.38 -20.04 15.26
N TYR A 87 -22.10 -20.55 16.45
CA TYR A 87 -20.78 -21.11 16.85
C TYR A 87 -20.28 -22.26 15.97
N GLU A 88 -21.18 -22.97 15.28
CA GLU A 88 -20.87 -24.15 14.46
C GLU A 88 -20.46 -23.80 13.00
N GLU A 89 -20.46 -22.53 12.61
CA GLU A 89 -20.38 -22.11 11.21
C GLU A 89 -19.04 -21.51 10.78
N PHE A 90 -17.99 -21.81 11.51
CA PHE A 90 -16.65 -21.25 11.28
C PHE A 90 -16.10 -21.46 9.83
N SER A 91 -16.57 -22.51 9.13
CA SER A 91 -16.20 -22.76 7.73
C SER A 91 -16.74 -21.69 6.76
N PHE A 92 -17.91 -21.10 7.05
CA PHE A 92 -18.52 -20.07 6.20
C PHE A 92 -17.90 -18.69 6.40
N VAL A 93 -17.33 -18.41 7.59
CA VAL A 93 -16.59 -17.18 7.86
C VAL A 93 -15.38 -17.06 6.92
N LYS A 94 -14.70 -18.17 6.67
CA LYS A 94 -13.58 -18.24 5.72
C LYS A 94 -13.98 -17.87 4.29
N GLU A 95 -15.17 -18.28 3.89
CA GLU A 95 -15.71 -17.99 2.56
C GLU A 95 -16.21 -16.54 2.47
N ALA A 96 -16.82 -16.01 3.51
CA ALA A 96 -17.30 -14.64 3.61
C ALA A 96 -16.18 -13.59 3.47
N LEU A 97 -15.03 -13.86 4.10
CA LEU A 97 -13.85 -12.99 3.99
C LEU A 97 -13.28 -12.94 2.57
N LYS A 98 -13.43 -13.99 1.75
CA LYS A 98 -13.06 -13.99 0.32
C LYS A 98 -13.90 -13.00 -0.50
N PHE A 99 -15.14 -12.73 -0.08
CA PHE A 99 -16.06 -11.81 -0.74
C PHE A 99 -16.17 -10.45 -0.04
N GLN A 100 -15.14 -10.08 0.74
CA GLN A 100 -14.98 -8.75 1.34
C GLN A 100 -16.05 -8.37 2.38
N ALA A 101 -16.56 -9.33 3.17
CA ALA A 101 -17.28 -8.99 4.39
C ALA A 101 -16.36 -8.14 5.31
N VAL A 102 -16.89 -7.04 5.85
CA VAL A 102 -16.13 -6.13 6.73
C VAL A 102 -15.77 -6.79 8.04
N ASP A 103 -16.74 -7.57 8.56
CA ASP A 103 -16.61 -8.23 9.85
C ASP A 103 -17.61 -9.38 9.97
N TYR A 104 -17.43 -10.18 11.03
CA TYR A 104 -18.41 -11.18 11.43
C TYR A 104 -18.62 -11.13 12.95
N LEU A 105 -19.83 -11.44 13.40
CA LEU A 105 -20.21 -11.43 14.80
C LEU A 105 -20.87 -12.76 15.15
N VAL A 106 -20.44 -13.36 16.25
CA VAL A 106 -21.08 -14.60 16.76
C VAL A 106 -22.33 -14.21 17.53
N LYS A 107 -23.50 -14.72 17.10
CA LYS A 107 -24.82 -14.39 17.70
C LYS A 107 -24.85 -14.57 19.22
N LEU A 108 -24.27 -15.66 19.75
CA LEU A 108 -24.22 -15.96 21.19
C LEU A 108 -23.32 -15.01 21.99
N GLU A 109 -22.35 -14.38 21.36
CA GLU A 109 -21.40 -13.44 21.98
C GLU A 109 -21.70 -11.97 21.59
N LEU A 110 -22.86 -11.75 20.95
CA LEU A 110 -23.23 -10.42 20.46
C LEU A 110 -23.53 -9.49 21.63
N THR A 111 -22.74 -8.43 21.72
CA THR A 111 -22.89 -7.37 22.72
C THR A 111 -22.98 -6.01 22.03
N GLU A 112 -23.53 -5.01 22.72
CA GLU A 112 -23.52 -3.62 22.23
C GLU A 112 -22.11 -3.17 21.81
N LYS A 113 -21.09 -3.52 22.59
CA LYS A 113 -19.69 -3.15 22.34
C LYS A 113 -19.14 -3.82 21.07
N SER A 114 -19.39 -5.12 20.86
CA SER A 114 -18.92 -5.85 19.67
C SER A 114 -19.62 -5.35 18.41
N LEU A 115 -20.94 -5.14 18.45
CA LEU A 115 -21.71 -4.61 17.33
C LEU A 115 -21.28 -3.17 16.99
N ARG A 116 -21.11 -2.30 17.98
CA ARG A 116 -20.63 -0.92 17.81
C ARG A 116 -19.25 -0.89 17.17
N SER A 117 -18.33 -1.76 17.59
CA SER A 117 -16.98 -1.87 17.01
C SER A 117 -17.02 -2.22 15.53
N SER A 118 -17.79 -3.26 15.15
CA SER A 118 -17.92 -3.70 13.76
C SER A 118 -18.60 -2.67 12.87
N VAL A 119 -19.63 -2.00 13.41
CA VAL A 119 -20.33 -0.91 12.70
C VAL A 119 -19.39 0.30 12.50
N THR A 120 -18.63 0.70 13.53
CA THR A 120 -17.65 1.80 13.41
C THR A 120 -16.58 1.48 12.36
N LYS A 121 -16.10 0.24 12.31
CA LYS A 121 -15.18 -0.25 11.27
C LYS A 121 -15.81 -0.13 9.87
N ALA A 122 -17.07 -0.55 9.73
CA ALA A 122 -17.81 -0.45 8.47
C ALA A 122 -18.03 1.02 8.05
N LEU A 123 -18.38 1.91 8.98
CA LEU A 123 -18.53 3.34 8.70
C LEU A 123 -17.22 3.97 8.21
N GLY A 124 -16.10 3.65 8.88
CA GLY A 124 -14.78 4.10 8.45
C GLY A 124 -14.43 3.61 7.02
N MET A 125 -14.77 2.35 6.68
CA MET A 125 -14.62 1.82 5.32
C MET A 125 -15.59 2.49 4.33
N LEU A 126 -16.83 2.77 4.72
CA LEU A 126 -17.80 3.46 3.86
C LEU A 126 -17.40 4.90 3.56
N GLU A 127 -16.91 5.63 4.56
CA GLU A 127 -16.36 6.97 4.36
C GLU A 127 -15.19 6.92 3.37
N GLN A 128 -14.34 5.92 3.50
CA GLN A 128 -13.24 5.67 2.56
C GLN A 128 -13.76 5.39 1.14
N LEU A 129 -14.75 4.49 0.98
CA LEU A 129 -15.31 4.12 -0.31
C LEU A 129 -16.21 5.21 -0.94
N LYS A 130 -16.89 6.03 -0.13
CA LYS A 130 -17.68 7.19 -0.61
C LYS A 130 -16.79 8.36 -0.98
N ALA A 131 -15.68 8.56 -0.27
CA ALA A 131 -14.62 9.48 -0.68
C ALA A 131 -14.00 9.09 -2.03
N GLU A 132 -13.92 7.77 -2.33
CA GLU A 132 -13.53 7.26 -3.66
C GLU A 132 -14.50 7.67 -4.79
N ARG A 133 -15.81 7.80 -4.51
CA ARG A 133 -16.83 8.21 -5.51
C ARG A 133 -16.94 9.72 -5.70
N GLY A 134 -16.50 10.51 -4.71
CA GLY A 134 -16.64 11.98 -4.71
C GLY A 134 -15.34 12.76 -4.58
N HIS A 135 -14.30 12.16 -4.00
CA HIS A 135 -12.94 12.71 -3.87
C HIS A 135 -11.95 11.54 -3.82
N THR A 136 -11.14 11.41 -4.82
CA THR A 136 -10.21 10.30 -5.10
C THR A 136 -9.01 10.24 -4.13
N PHE A 137 -9.08 10.62 -2.83
CA PHE A 137 -7.82 10.93 -2.15
C PHE A 137 -7.42 10.30 -0.80
N PRO A 138 -8.21 9.95 0.21
CA PRO A 138 -7.60 9.40 1.43
C PRO A 138 -7.05 7.98 1.27
N LEU A 139 -7.57 7.17 0.34
CA LEU A 139 -7.07 5.81 0.06
C LEU A 139 -5.91 5.81 -0.94
N LEU A 140 -5.94 6.71 -1.93
CA LEU A 140 -4.77 6.93 -2.80
C LEU A 140 -3.59 7.49 -1.98
N GLU A 141 -3.82 8.39 -1.03
CA GLU A 141 -2.74 8.85 -0.13
C GLU A 141 -2.24 7.72 0.77
N ARG A 142 -3.11 6.88 1.36
CA ARG A 142 -2.67 5.75 2.19
C ARG A 142 -2.03 4.63 1.36
N SER A 143 -2.57 4.28 0.22
CA SER A 143 -1.97 3.27 -0.65
C SER A 143 -0.72 3.81 -1.35
N ALA A 144 -0.72 5.09 -1.73
CA ALA A 144 0.46 5.78 -2.22
C ALA A 144 1.52 5.90 -1.12
N MET A 145 1.15 6.35 0.09
CA MET A 145 2.06 6.43 1.23
C MET A 145 2.63 5.06 1.60
N GLN A 146 1.83 3.99 1.61
CA GLN A 146 2.32 2.62 1.83
C GLN A 146 3.30 2.21 0.72
N SER A 147 2.98 2.49 -0.54
CA SER A 147 3.89 2.21 -1.67
C SER A 147 5.21 2.98 -1.54
N PHE A 148 5.19 4.21 -1.01
CA PHE A 148 6.43 4.97 -0.79
C PHE A 148 7.22 4.44 0.40
N CYS A 149 6.55 4.02 1.47
CA CYS A 149 7.20 3.31 2.57
C CYS A 149 7.84 2.01 2.07
N ASP A 150 7.15 1.22 1.24
CA ASP A 150 7.70 0.01 0.66
C ASP A 150 8.94 0.31 -0.21
N LYS A 151 8.90 1.35 -1.06
CA LYS A 151 10.06 1.80 -1.85
C LYS A 151 11.22 2.23 -0.97
N PHE A 152 10.97 2.97 0.10
CA PHE A 152 11.98 3.38 1.06
C PHE A 152 12.63 2.16 1.72
N PHE A 153 11.84 1.24 2.26
CA PHE A 153 12.35 0.05 2.92
C PHE A 153 13.10 -0.89 1.94
N VAL A 154 12.59 -1.09 0.72
CA VAL A 154 13.30 -1.89 -0.29
C VAL A 154 14.63 -1.27 -0.64
N ARG A 155 14.73 0.06 -0.79
CA ARG A 155 16.00 0.76 -0.97
C ARG A 155 16.93 0.59 0.24
N LEU A 156 16.39 0.72 1.44
CA LEU A 156 17.14 0.56 2.68
C LEU A 156 17.71 -0.85 2.83
N PHE A 157 16.88 -1.87 2.61
CA PHE A 157 17.29 -3.28 2.69
C PHE A 157 18.38 -3.66 1.66
N ASN A 158 18.38 -3.00 0.51
CA ASN A 158 19.38 -3.22 -0.53
C ASN A 158 20.55 -2.21 -0.45
N GLY A 159 20.58 -1.38 0.62
CA GLY A 159 21.61 -0.37 0.82
C GLY A 159 21.68 0.67 -0.29
N LEU A 160 20.58 0.99 -0.98
CA LEU A 160 20.50 1.95 -2.10
C LEU A 160 20.26 3.39 -1.65
N ILE A 161 20.30 3.68 -0.36
CA ILE A 161 20.21 5.05 0.16
C ILE A 161 21.63 5.60 0.25
N ASP A 162 21.92 6.60 -0.58
CA ASP A 162 23.28 7.08 -0.84
C ASP A 162 23.98 7.73 0.36
N SER A 163 23.22 8.33 1.28
CA SER A 163 23.78 9.05 2.41
C SER A 163 22.84 9.05 3.60
N ARG A 164 23.43 9.23 4.79
CA ARG A 164 22.66 9.39 6.02
C ARG A 164 21.74 10.61 5.97
N GLN A 165 22.13 11.67 5.33
CA GLN A 165 21.29 12.85 5.13
C GLN A 165 20.06 12.53 4.28
N SER A 166 20.21 11.78 3.20
CA SER A 166 19.11 11.29 2.36
C SER A 166 18.17 10.37 3.14
N PHE A 167 18.72 9.48 3.98
CA PHE A 167 17.94 8.62 4.88
C PHE A 167 17.08 9.43 5.85
N GLU A 168 17.67 10.41 6.55
CA GLU A 168 16.95 11.23 7.52
C GLU A 168 15.86 12.08 6.86
N THR A 169 16.13 12.65 5.69
CA THR A 169 15.17 13.42 4.91
C THR A 169 13.97 12.56 4.50
N GLN A 170 14.23 11.40 3.87
CA GLN A 170 13.17 10.49 3.43
C GLN A 170 12.35 9.94 4.61
N LYS A 171 13.01 9.61 5.73
CA LYS A 171 12.35 9.17 6.96
C LYS A 171 11.37 10.21 7.49
N GLN A 172 11.77 11.50 7.55
CA GLN A 172 10.91 12.60 7.99
C GLN A 172 9.71 12.80 7.07
N GLU A 173 9.94 12.84 5.76
CA GLU A 173 8.91 13.07 4.76
C GLU A 173 7.88 11.94 4.71
N LEU A 174 8.31 10.69 4.91
CA LEU A 174 7.45 9.52 5.00
C LEU A 174 6.84 9.31 6.40
N GLN A 175 7.14 10.18 7.35
CA GLN A 175 6.68 10.10 8.75
C GLN A 175 7.02 8.73 9.39
N ILE A 176 8.16 8.14 8.99
CA ILE A 176 8.65 6.89 9.58
C ILE A 176 9.38 7.22 10.88
N SER A 177 8.92 6.62 11.98
CA SER A 177 9.46 6.88 13.32
C SER A 177 10.28 5.69 13.80
N PHE A 178 11.60 5.81 13.74
CA PHE A 178 12.52 4.86 14.39
C PHE A 178 12.84 5.37 15.82
N ASN A 179 11.87 5.19 16.73
CA ASN A 179 11.95 5.72 18.09
C ASN A 179 12.68 4.79 19.06
N GLU A 180 12.91 3.55 18.66
CA GLU A 180 13.58 2.55 19.47
C GLU A 180 15.06 2.51 19.15
N ARG A 181 15.82 1.79 19.98
CA ARG A 181 17.28 1.73 19.84
C ARG A 181 17.78 0.49 19.10
N TRP A 182 16.92 -0.52 18.96
CA TRP A 182 17.27 -1.78 18.33
C TRP A 182 16.26 -2.17 17.28
N TYR A 183 16.74 -2.77 16.19
CA TYR A 183 15.92 -3.17 15.07
C TYR A 183 16.31 -4.56 14.60
N ALA A 184 15.33 -5.32 14.14
CA ALA A 184 15.56 -6.60 13.49
C ALA A 184 14.61 -6.76 12.31
N VAL A 185 15.08 -7.38 11.22
CA VAL A 185 14.24 -7.66 10.06
C VAL A 185 13.88 -9.15 10.03
N CYS A 186 12.61 -9.44 9.84
CA CYS A 186 12.13 -10.78 9.54
C CYS A 186 11.76 -10.86 8.06
N TYR A 187 12.40 -11.75 7.33
CA TYR A 187 12.02 -12.12 5.98
C TYR A 187 10.97 -13.22 6.04
N VAL A 188 9.83 -13.04 5.38
CA VAL A 188 8.68 -13.93 5.46
C VAL A 188 8.34 -14.47 4.08
N HIS A 189 8.19 -15.77 3.97
CA HIS A 189 7.67 -16.46 2.80
C HIS A 189 6.27 -16.98 3.05
N ILE A 190 5.33 -16.66 2.16
CA ILE A 190 3.91 -17.05 2.20
C ILE A 190 3.73 -18.28 1.33
N GLN A 191 3.42 -19.42 1.95
CA GLN A 191 3.16 -20.67 1.24
C GLN A 191 1.65 -20.85 1.06
N SER A 192 1.18 -20.70 -0.17
CA SER A 192 -0.22 -20.96 -0.55
C SER A 192 -0.32 -22.22 -1.43
N LYS A 193 -1.37 -23.02 -1.20
CA LYS A 193 -1.64 -24.22 -2.01
C LYS A 193 -2.55 -23.96 -3.24
N GLN A 194 -3.06 -22.73 -3.42
CA GLN A 194 -4.02 -22.38 -4.47
C GLN A 194 -3.53 -21.19 -5.31
N GLU A 195 -3.43 -21.37 -6.62
CA GLU A 195 -2.90 -20.35 -7.55
C GLU A 195 -3.85 -19.17 -7.87
N GLU A 196 -5.19 -19.36 -7.84
CA GLU A 196 -6.14 -18.35 -8.33
C GLU A 196 -6.62 -17.31 -7.28
N ALA A 197 -6.32 -17.49 -5.99
CA ALA A 197 -6.78 -16.59 -4.93
C ALA A 197 -5.66 -15.69 -4.36
N GLU A 198 -4.50 -15.63 -5.00
CA GLU A 198 -3.25 -15.16 -4.39
C GLU A 198 -3.26 -13.69 -3.99
N VAL A 199 -3.76 -12.77 -4.82
CA VAL A 199 -3.66 -11.33 -4.55
C VAL A 199 -4.52 -10.91 -3.35
N ASN A 200 -5.78 -11.35 -3.29
CA ASN A 200 -6.67 -11.00 -2.17
C ASN A 200 -6.23 -11.67 -0.87
N LEU A 201 -5.77 -12.93 -0.95
CA LEU A 201 -5.25 -13.67 0.18
C LEU A 201 -3.98 -13.02 0.74
N TYR A 202 -3.10 -12.55 -0.13
CA TYR A 202 -1.88 -11.82 0.22
C TYR A 202 -2.21 -10.55 1.01
N TYR A 203 -3.08 -9.67 0.50
CA TYR A 203 -3.44 -8.44 1.20
C TYR A 203 -4.18 -8.69 2.52
N SER A 204 -5.03 -9.70 2.57
CA SER A 204 -5.72 -10.11 3.81
C SER A 204 -4.71 -10.62 4.86
N THR A 205 -3.72 -11.38 4.43
CA THR A 205 -2.64 -11.88 5.29
C THR A 205 -1.81 -10.72 5.86
N ILE A 206 -1.44 -9.74 5.02
CA ILE A 206 -0.73 -8.53 5.48
C ILE A 206 -1.58 -7.73 6.47
N GLY A 207 -2.87 -7.55 6.21
CA GLY A 207 -3.78 -6.86 7.11
C GLY A 207 -3.82 -7.52 8.50
N MET A 208 -3.96 -8.86 8.54
CA MET A 208 -3.99 -9.63 9.78
C MET A 208 -2.62 -9.61 10.49
N LEU A 209 -1.52 -9.71 9.75
CA LEU A 209 -0.16 -9.55 10.30
C LEU A 209 -0.02 -8.21 11.01
N LYS A 210 -0.39 -7.12 10.33
CA LYS A 210 -0.30 -5.76 10.85
C LYS A 210 -1.13 -5.59 12.13
N GLU A 211 -2.38 -6.06 12.12
CA GLU A 211 -3.27 -5.96 13.27
C GLU A 211 -2.76 -6.78 14.47
N THR A 212 -2.31 -8.01 14.21
CA THR A 212 -1.87 -8.90 15.29
C THR A 212 -0.53 -8.46 15.89
N LEU A 213 0.45 -8.11 15.04
CA LEU A 213 1.77 -7.70 15.50
C LEU A 213 1.74 -6.37 16.26
N SER A 214 0.92 -5.39 15.83
CA SER A 214 0.81 -4.08 16.46
C SER A 214 0.36 -4.12 17.93
N ARG A 215 -0.24 -5.23 18.36
CA ARG A 215 -0.64 -5.45 19.78
C ARG A 215 0.54 -5.75 20.70
N TYR A 216 1.67 -6.18 20.14
CA TYR A 216 2.83 -6.66 20.90
C TYR A 216 4.09 -5.85 20.66
N LEU A 217 4.34 -5.44 19.41
CA LEU A 217 5.56 -4.77 19.00
C LEU A 217 5.28 -3.68 17.96
N THR A 218 6.09 -2.64 17.97
CA THR A 218 6.10 -1.67 16.87
C THR A 218 6.77 -2.29 15.65
N THR A 219 6.06 -2.31 14.52
CA THR A 219 6.54 -2.98 13.30
C THR A 219 6.22 -2.19 12.05
N TYR A 220 7.10 -2.34 11.03
CA TYR A 220 6.84 -1.92 9.66
C TYR A 220 6.79 -3.16 8.77
N ILE A 221 5.72 -3.31 7.99
CA ILE A 221 5.55 -4.42 7.06
C ILE A 221 5.74 -3.88 5.65
N THR A 222 6.70 -4.44 4.94
CA THR A 222 7.09 -4.07 3.57
C THR A 222 6.77 -5.22 2.63
N SER A 223 6.00 -4.93 1.58
CA SER A 223 5.72 -5.87 0.51
C SER A 223 6.93 -5.99 -0.42
N LEU A 224 7.38 -7.20 -0.70
CA LEU A 224 8.47 -7.46 -1.63
C LEU A 224 7.94 -8.02 -2.95
N ASP A 225 7.12 -9.06 -2.89
CA ASP A 225 6.33 -9.61 -3.98
C ASP A 225 5.05 -10.26 -3.45
N LEU A 226 4.29 -10.99 -4.25
CA LEU A 226 3.05 -11.65 -3.83
C LEU A 226 3.26 -12.85 -2.89
N HIS A 227 4.49 -13.27 -2.63
CA HIS A 227 4.85 -14.40 -1.79
C HIS A 227 5.80 -14.04 -0.66
N HIS A 228 6.44 -12.88 -0.74
CA HIS A 228 7.44 -12.45 0.22
C HIS A 228 7.14 -11.07 0.76
N LEU A 229 7.38 -10.91 2.05
CA LEU A 229 7.35 -9.64 2.73
C LEU A 229 8.48 -9.54 3.75
N ALA A 230 8.79 -8.34 4.18
CA ALA A 230 9.71 -8.09 5.28
C ALA A 230 8.98 -7.40 6.43
N ILE A 231 9.27 -7.81 7.66
CA ILE A 231 8.77 -7.18 8.88
C ILE A 231 9.96 -6.58 9.62
N THR A 232 10.00 -5.27 9.75
CA THR A 232 10.98 -4.58 10.59
C THR A 232 10.42 -4.45 11.99
N PHE A 233 11.05 -5.09 12.98
CA PHE A 233 10.73 -4.96 14.40
C PHE A 233 11.54 -3.82 15.01
N CYS A 234 10.87 -2.94 15.75
CA CYS A 234 11.48 -1.92 16.58
C CYS A 234 11.45 -2.40 18.03
N LEU A 235 12.60 -2.45 18.70
CA LEU A 235 12.77 -3.09 20.00
C LEU A 235 13.38 -2.12 21.01
N THR A 236 12.81 -2.07 22.22
CA THR A 236 13.41 -1.36 23.35
C THR A 236 14.70 -2.05 23.81
N ASP A 237 15.52 -1.37 24.64
CA ASP A 237 16.75 -1.98 25.20
C ASP A 237 16.45 -3.27 25.97
N GLU A 238 15.34 -3.34 26.70
CA GLU A 238 14.93 -4.53 27.45
C GLU A 238 14.51 -5.67 26.50
N GLN A 239 13.72 -5.37 25.48
CA GLN A 239 13.28 -6.34 24.49
C GLN A 239 14.46 -6.89 23.67
N ALA A 240 15.47 -6.07 23.38
CA ALA A 240 16.63 -6.46 22.60
C ALA A 240 17.51 -7.51 23.31
N GLN A 241 17.54 -7.51 24.64
CA GLN A 241 18.28 -8.53 25.41
C GLN A 241 17.69 -9.93 25.21
N HIS A 242 16.37 -10.03 25.04
CA HIS A 242 15.63 -11.28 24.90
C HIS A 242 14.88 -11.37 23.56
N TYR A 243 15.31 -10.64 22.53
CA TYR A 243 14.58 -10.48 21.28
C TYR A 243 14.19 -11.81 20.60
N ARG A 244 15.06 -12.82 20.71
CA ARG A 244 14.81 -14.14 20.10
C ARG A 244 13.58 -14.81 20.71
N THR A 245 13.44 -14.77 22.03
CA THR A 245 12.31 -15.35 22.74
C THR A 245 11.04 -14.54 22.49
N ILE A 246 11.13 -13.22 22.58
CA ILE A 246 9.99 -12.32 22.39
C ILE A 246 9.44 -12.41 20.96
N ILE A 247 10.30 -12.26 19.95
CA ILE A 247 9.88 -12.34 18.56
C ILE A 247 9.33 -13.71 18.22
N ARG A 248 9.95 -14.80 18.71
CA ARG A 248 9.45 -16.16 18.51
C ARG A 248 8.03 -16.32 19.06
N GLN A 249 7.78 -15.92 20.29
CA GLN A 249 6.46 -16.03 20.93
C GLN A 249 5.40 -15.20 20.20
N VAL A 250 5.75 -13.99 19.77
CA VAL A 250 4.84 -13.11 19.02
C VAL A 250 4.53 -13.70 17.64
N LEU A 251 5.55 -14.20 16.94
CA LEU A 251 5.36 -14.85 15.64
C LEU A 251 4.54 -16.14 15.76
N GLU A 252 4.83 -17.02 16.73
CA GLU A 252 4.05 -18.27 16.94
C GLU A 252 2.56 -17.99 17.10
N LYS A 253 2.19 -17.02 17.95
CA LYS A 253 0.79 -16.59 18.10
C LYS A 253 0.21 -16.05 16.81
N THR A 254 0.95 -15.21 16.12
CA THR A 254 0.51 -14.57 14.87
C THR A 254 0.34 -15.60 13.75
N LEU A 255 1.28 -16.53 13.60
CA LEU A 255 1.22 -17.60 12.60
C LEU A 255 0.04 -18.53 12.85
N GLN A 256 -0.26 -18.86 14.11
CA GLN A 256 -1.41 -19.68 14.46
C GLN A 256 -2.73 -18.98 14.09
N VAL A 257 -2.85 -17.70 14.36
CA VAL A 257 -4.01 -16.90 13.95
C VAL A 257 -4.16 -16.93 12.43
N ILE A 258 -3.12 -16.61 11.67
CA ILE A 258 -3.15 -16.58 10.21
C ILE A 258 -3.49 -17.96 9.62
N TYR A 259 -2.88 -19.02 10.14
CA TYR A 259 -3.19 -20.39 9.70
C TYR A 259 -4.65 -20.76 9.95
N ASN A 260 -5.19 -20.43 11.12
CA ASN A 260 -6.58 -20.71 11.45
C ASN A 260 -7.56 -19.96 10.53
N TYR A 261 -7.27 -18.70 10.20
CA TYR A 261 -8.17 -17.89 9.37
C TYR A 261 -8.04 -18.14 7.87
N PHE A 262 -6.81 -18.28 7.37
CA PHE A 262 -6.57 -18.32 5.92
C PHE A 262 -6.06 -19.67 5.42
N SER A 263 -5.71 -20.62 6.31
CA SER A 263 -5.01 -21.86 5.98
C SER A 263 -3.71 -21.63 5.19
N VAL A 264 -3.08 -20.48 5.43
CA VAL A 264 -1.81 -20.07 4.83
C VAL A 264 -0.71 -20.39 5.82
N GLN A 265 0.34 -21.03 5.33
CA GLN A 265 1.54 -21.29 6.10
C GLN A 265 2.59 -20.22 5.79
N LEU A 266 3.17 -19.64 6.83
CA LEU A 266 4.23 -18.66 6.73
C LEU A 266 5.53 -19.25 7.26
N VAL A 267 6.62 -19.01 6.55
CA VAL A 267 7.97 -19.27 7.02
C VAL A 267 8.64 -17.94 7.33
N CYS A 268 9.08 -17.77 8.57
CA CYS A 268 9.63 -16.53 9.10
C CYS A 268 11.10 -16.70 9.45
N CYS A 269 11.97 -15.93 8.84
CA CYS A 269 13.40 -15.90 9.12
C CYS A 269 13.79 -14.54 9.68
N VAL A 270 14.23 -14.50 10.94
CA VAL A 270 14.59 -13.26 11.67
C VAL A 270 16.10 -13.09 11.67
N GLY A 271 16.56 -11.94 11.17
CA GLY A 271 17.97 -11.56 11.18
C GLY A 271 18.48 -11.12 12.55
N HIS A 272 19.76 -10.83 12.62
CA HIS A 272 20.36 -10.28 13.84
C HIS A 272 19.89 -8.83 14.09
N THR A 273 19.99 -8.38 15.32
CA THR A 273 19.63 -7.00 15.68
C THR A 273 20.71 -6.01 15.29
N VAL A 274 20.28 -4.82 14.84
CA VAL A 274 21.13 -3.64 14.58
C VAL A 274 20.67 -2.46 15.44
N GLN A 275 21.59 -1.56 15.79
CA GLN A 275 21.26 -0.37 16.58
C GLN A 275 20.87 0.82 15.72
N ASP A 276 21.44 0.91 14.54
CA ASP A 276 21.16 2.00 13.61
C ASP A 276 20.22 1.52 12.50
N PRO A 277 19.03 2.11 12.35
CA PRO A 277 18.11 1.70 11.29
C PRO A 277 18.68 1.93 9.87
N TYR A 278 19.70 2.77 9.70
CA TYR A 278 20.42 2.91 8.43
C TYR A 278 21.10 1.61 7.99
N HIS A 279 21.43 0.71 8.92
CA HIS A 279 22.06 -0.60 8.69
C HIS A 279 21.08 -1.78 8.70
N LEU A 280 19.79 -1.54 8.46
CA LEU A 280 18.79 -2.61 8.36
C LEU A 280 19.06 -3.61 7.23
N ASN A 281 19.86 -3.23 6.22
CA ASN A 281 20.34 -4.13 5.17
C ASN A 281 21.11 -5.35 5.75
N GLU A 282 21.90 -5.18 6.82
CA GLU A 282 22.65 -6.27 7.46
C GLU A 282 21.70 -7.28 8.11
N SER A 283 20.67 -6.79 8.82
CA SER A 283 19.64 -7.64 9.42
C SER A 283 18.82 -8.37 8.37
N PHE A 284 18.42 -7.68 7.30
CA PHE A 284 17.67 -8.26 6.19
C PHE A 284 18.45 -9.36 5.48
N LEU A 285 19.73 -9.12 5.21
CA LEU A 285 20.63 -10.07 4.58
C LEU A 285 20.74 -11.36 5.42
N SER A 286 21.00 -11.23 6.74
CA SER A 286 21.10 -12.38 7.62
C SER A 286 19.79 -13.18 7.73
N ALA A 287 18.62 -12.50 7.68
CA ALA A 287 17.31 -13.16 7.64
C ALA A 287 17.13 -14.01 6.38
N ARG A 288 17.55 -13.50 5.23
CA ARG A 288 17.46 -14.20 3.94
C ARG A 288 18.37 -15.42 3.85
N GLN A 289 19.58 -15.31 4.40
CA GLN A 289 20.52 -16.44 4.45
C GLN A 289 19.96 -17.63 5.23
N LEU A 290 19.17 -17.37 6.29
CA LEU A 290 18.47 -18.43 7.02
C LEU A 290 17.38 -19.11 6.17
N MET A 291 16.66 -18.35 5.34
CA MET A 291 15.62 -18.91 4.47
C MET A 291 16.21 -19.91 3.48
N ALA A 292 17.35 -19.59 2.91
CA ALA A 292 18.02 -20.42 1.92
C ALA A 292 18.60 -21.72 2.50
N GLY A 293 18.96 -21.74 3.80
CA GLY A 293 19.42 -22.94 4.53
C GLY A 293 18.28 -23.80 5.12
N SER A 294 17.02 -23.41 4.94
CA SER A 294 15.87 -24.02 5.60
C SER A 294 15.38 -25.27 4.87
N SER A 295 15.90 -26.45 5.20
CA SER A 295 15.39 -27.75 4.72
C SER A 295 14.50 -28.51 5.72
N ASP A 296 14.34 -28.05 6.97
CA ASP A 296 13.82 -28.85 8.09
C ASP A 296 12.35 -28.63 8.46
N GLY A 297 11.54 -28.00 7.60
CA GLY A 297 10.11 -27.79 7.91
C GLY A 297 9.82 -26.83 9.09
N LYS A 298 10.83 -26.11 9.59
CA LYS A 298 10.66 -25.11 10.66
C LYS A 298 10.02 -23.86 10.09
N THR A 299 8.97 -23.37 10.77
CA THR A 299 8.25 -22.16 10.38
C THR A 299 8.89 -20.87 10.90
N ILE A 300 9.70 -20.92 11.95
CA ILE A 300 10.40 -19.77 12.54
C ILE A 300 11.87 -20.09 12.76
N LEU A 301 12.73 -19.35 12.08
CA LEU A 301 14.19 -19.39 12.20
C LEU A 301 14.68 -18.03 12.68
N ILE A 302 15.65 -17.99 13.59
CA ILE A 302 16.21 -16.74 14.12
C ILE A 302 17.74 -16.84 14.10
N ALA A 303 18.40 -15.84 13.54
CA ALA A 303 19.85 -15.80 13.39
C ALA A 303 20.58 -15.94 14.74
N GLU A 304 21.57 -16.80 14.78
CA GLU A 304 22.53 -16.83 15.88
C GLU A 304 23.60 -15.78 15.63
N ARG A 305 24.10 -15.16 16.71
CA ARG A 305 25.05 -14.06 16.65
C ARG A 305 26.47 -14.59 16.29
N GLN A 306 26.59 -15.24 15.14
CA GLN A 306 27.89 -15.61 14.59
C GLN A 306 28.10 -14.85 13.29
N SER A 307 29.14 -14.04 13.30
CA SER A 307 29.79 -13.45 12.13
C SER A 307 30.39 -14.56 11.27
N ASN A 308 29.59 -15.23 10.46
CA ASN A 308 30.17 -15.86 9.30
C ASN A 308 30.26 -14.77 8.24
N GLU A 309 31.46 -14.27 8.03
CA GLU A 309 31.92 -13.51 6.87
C GLU A 309 31.81 -14.36 5.59
N ASN A 310 30.65 -14.89 5.29
CA ASN A 310 30.36 -15.32 3.94
C ASN A 310 30.09 -14.04 3.15
N ALA A 311 31.13 -13.54 2.49
CA ALA A 311 31.07 -12.35 1.66
C ALA A 311 29.85 -12.46 0.73
N SER A 312 28.83 -11.63 0.97
CA SER A 312 27.73 -11.47 0.02
C SER A 312 28.27 -10.82 -1.26
N PHE A 313 27.61 -11.07 -2.38
CA PHE A 313 27.96 -10.37 -3.61
C PHE A 313 27.86 -8.86 -3.39
N ASN A 314 28.93 -8.14 -3.70
CA ASN A 314 29.00 -6.72 -3.48
C ASN A 314 28.26 -5.97 -4.62
N LEU A 315 27.07 -5.44 -4.33
CA LEU A 315 26.31 -4.60 -5.25
C LEU A 315 26.75 -3.12 -5.25
N ASP A 316 27.67 -2.71 -4.36
CA ASP A 316 28.10 -1.31 -4.24
C ASP A 316 28.60 -0.68 -5.55
N PRO A 317 29.36 -1.38 -6.41
CA PRO A 317 29.79 -0.81 -7.70
C PRO A 317 28.65 -0.48 -8.65
N PHE A 318 27.53 -1.16 -8.53
CA PHE A 318 26.35 -1.02 -9.40
C PHE A 318 25.26 -0.11 -8.83
N LYS A 319 25.35 0.23 -7.55
CA LYS A 319 24.33 0.90 -6.76
C LYS A 319 23.81 2.19 -7.40
N ILE A 320 24.73 3.11 -7.72
CA ILE A 320 24.37 4.42 -8.30
C ILE A 320 23.73 4.25 -9.68
N ARG A 321 24.32 3.38 -10.51
CA ARG A 321 23.80 3.11 -11.88
C ARG A 321 22.43 2.45 -11.81
N LEU A 322 22.24 1.47 -10.91
CA LEU A 322 21.00 0.75 -10.73
C LEU A 322 19.88 1.67 -10.22
N THR A 323 20.15 2.44 -9.16
CA THR A 323 19.21 3.43 -8.61
C THR A 323 18.77 4.42 -9.68
N ARG A 324 19.73 4.99 -10.41
CA ARG A 324 19.44 5.95 -11.46
C ARG A 324 18.64 5.35 -12.62
N ALA A 325 18.96 4.13 -13.04
CA ALA A 325 18.24 3.45 -14.11
C ALA A 325 16.76 3.18 -13.74
N PHE A 326 16.48 2.78 -12.48
CA PHE A 326 15.12 2.64 -11.99
C PHE A 326 14.38 3.98 -11.87
N GLU A 327 15.03 5.03 -11.35
CA GLU A 327 14.44 6.36 -11.20
C GLU A 327 14.11 7.01 -12.54
N GLU A 328 15.04 6.93 -13.52
CA GLU A 328 14.86 7.51 -14.85
C GLU A 328 13.96 6.67 -15.75
N LEU A 329 13.57 5.47 -15.32
CA LEU A 329 12.85 4.49 -16.15
C LEU A 329 13.56 4.26 -17.48
N ASP A 330 14.88 4.16 -17.42
CA ASP A 330 15.72 4.00 -18.59
C ASP A 330 15.99 2.53 -18.86
N ALA A 331 15.19 1.97 -19.77
CA ALA A 331 15.23 0.55 -20.14
C ALA A 331 16.61 0.09 -20.61
N GLU A 332 17.32 0.93 -21.37
CA GLU A 332 18.64 0.59 -21.93
C GLU A 332 19.69 0.55 -20.83
N LYS A 333 19.74 1.60 -19.98
CA LYS A 333 20.66 1.64 -18.84
C LYS A 333 20.36 0.54 -17.82
N LEU A 334 19.07 0.22 -17.59
CA LEU A 334 18.69 -0.86 -16.69
C LEU A 334 19.18 -2.21 -17.21
N ALA A 335 18.98 -2.48 -18.51
CA ALA A 335 19.46 -3.69 -19.14
C ALA A 335 21.00 -3.80 -19.11
N GLU A 336 21.72 -2.70 -19.37
CA GLU A 336 23.17 -2.64 -19.30
C GLU A 336 23.71 -2.98 -17.89
N VAL A 337 23.17 -2.35 -16.85
CA VAL A 337 23.60 -2.59 -15.47
C VAL A 337 23.30 -4.01 -15.02
N ILE A 338 22.11 -4.55 -15.36
CA ILE A 338 21.75 -5.92 -15.02
C ILE A 338 22.66 -6.93 -15.75
N GLU A 339 23.02 -6.66 -17.02
CA GLU A 339 23.95 -7.51 -17.77
C GLU A 339 25.36 -7.51 -17.14
N ASP A 340 25.85 -6.34 -16.69
CA ASP A 340 27.13 -6.24 -15.98
C ASP A 340 27.12 -7.06 -14.68
N ILE A 341 26.02 -6.98 -13.90
CA ILE A 341 25.84 -7.80 -12.70
C ILE A 341 25.80 -9.30 -13.05
N ALA A 342 25.07 -9.67 -14.10
CA ALA A 342 24.95 -11.06 -14.53
C ALA A 342 26.29 -11.65 -14.99
N LYS A 343 27.17 -10.86 -15.60
CA LYS A 343 28.53 -11.24 -15.97
C LYS A 343 29.40 -11.41 -14.73
N GLU A 344 29.40 -10.44 -13.83
CA GLU A 344 30.25 -10.49 -12.64
C GLU A 344 29.86 -11.66 -11.70
N LEU A 345 28.58 -12.01 -11.61
CA LEU A 345 28.11 -13.21 -10.93
C LEU A 345 28.75 -14.49 -11.48
N GLN A 346 28.96 -14.58 -12.80
CA GLN A 346 29.59 -15.73 -13.44
C GLN A 346 31.11 -15.74 -13.28
N ASP A 347 31.76 -14.58 -13.42
CA ASP A 347 33.20 -14.45 -13.44
C ASP A 347 33.84 -14.67 -12.05
N GLN A 348 33.18 -14.27 -10.98
CA GLN A 348 33.69 -14.40 -9.60
C GLN A 348 33.46 -15.77 -8.97
N ASN A 349 32.89 -16.73 -9.68
CA ASN A 349 32.56 -18.07 -9.18
C ASN A 349 31.78 -18.05 -7.84
N ILE A 350 30.77 -17.17 -7.78
CA ILE A 350 29.97 -16.88 -6.60
C ILE A 350 29.11 -18.10 -6.24
N PRO A 351 28.93 -18.43 -4.95
CA PRO A 351 28.03 -19.50 -4.53
C PRO A 351 26.62 -19.29 -5.08
N ALA A 352 25.98 -20.37 -5.53
CA ALA A 352 24.62 -20.32 -6.13
C ALA A 352 23.61 -19.58 -5.24
N LEU A 353 23.73 -19.76 -3.90
CA LEU A 353 22.88 -19.09 -2.92
C LEU A 353 22.99 -17.58 -3.00
N GLN A 354 24.20 -17.02 -3.08
CA GLN A 354 24.43 -15.58 -3.20
C GLN A 354 23.95 -15.03 -4.55
N ALA A 355 24.08 -15.83 -5.61
CA ALA A 355 23.55 -15.48 -6.92
C ALA A 355 22.01 -15.40 -6.92
N VAL A 356 21.33 -16.36 -6.29
CA VAL A 356 19.86 -16.34 -6.09
C VAL A 356 19.45 -15.13 -5.26
N GLU A 357 20.19 -14.82 -4.22
CA GLU A 357 19.95 -13.67 -3.36
C GLU A 357 20.06 -12.34 -4.13
N THR A 358 21.13 -12.18 -4.90
CA THR A 358 21.36 -10.99 -5.72
C THR A 358 20.27 -10.82 -6.77
N ALA A 359 19.95 -11.88 -7.49
CA ALA A 359 18.90 -11.85 -8.52
C ALA A 359 17.51 -11.57 -7.93
N SER A 360 17.19 -12.13 -6.76
CA SER A 360 15.95 -11.82 -6.05
C SER A 360 15.89 -10.36 -5.55
N ASN A 361 17.01 -9.77 -5.16
CA ASN A 361 17.06 -8.36 -4.79
C ASN A 361 16.73 -7.46 -5.99
N ILE A 362 17.29 -7.76 -7.15
CA ILE A 362 16.99 -7.03 -8.39
C ILE A 362 15.52 -7.22 -8.80
N LEU A 363 14.98 -8.43 -8.63
CA LEU A 363 13.56 -8.71 -8.86
C LEU A 363 12.67 -7.85 -7.94
N TYR A 364 12.96 -7.78 -6.63
CA TYR A 364 12.17 -6.97 -5.69
C TYR A 364 12.28 -5.48 -5.99
N MET A 365 13.46 -5.01 -6.40
CA MET A 365 13.62 -3.65 -6.88
C MET A 365 12.76 -3.38 -8.13
N ALA A 366 12.73 -4.30 -9.10
CA ALA A 366 11.91 -4.16 -10.29
C ALA A 366 10.42 -4.13 -9.96
N ILE A 367 9.95 -4.99 -9.06
CA ILE A 367 8.55 -5.03 -8.62
C ILE A 367 8.15 -3.74 -7.88
N THR A 368 9.02 -3.26 -6.98
CA THR A 368 8.66 -2.19 -6.04
C THR A 368 8.98 -0.79 -6.58
N LEU A 369 10.12 -0.62 -7.27
CA LEU A 369 10.57 0.70 -7.73
C LEU A 369 9.99 1.09 -9.08
N LEU A 370 9.69 0.11 -9.94
CA LEU A 370 9.04 0.40 -11.22
C LEU A 370 7.53 0.60 -11.03
N PRO A 371 6.94 1.53 -11.77
CA PRO A 371 5.51 1.69 -11.84
C PRO A 371 4.85 0.46 -12.47
N ASP A 372 3.83 -0.08 -11.81
CA ASP A 372 3.17 -1.32 -12.24
C ASP A 372 4.17 -2.50 -12.35
N GLY A 373 5.24 -2.45 -11.52
CA GLY A 373 6.38 -3.35 -11.60
C GLY A 373 6.00 -4.82 -11.49
N GLN A 374 4.99 -5.16 -10.67
CA GLN A 374 4.47 -6.52 -10.56
C GLN A 374 3.97 -7.05 -11.92
N ASN A 375 3.16 -6.26 -12.63
CA ASN A 375 2.63 -6.65 -13.95
C ASN A 375 3.72 -6.67 -15.03
N LEU A 376 4.69 -5.75 -14.95
CA LEU A 376 5.84 -5.73 -15.87
C LEU A 376 6.67 -7.01 -15.71
N VAL A 377 6.96 -7.41 -14.48
CA VAL A 377 7.72 -8.63 -14.18
C VAL A 377 6.93 -9.87 -14.59
N GLN A 378 5.64 -9.97 -14.26
CA GLN A 378 4.80 -11.08 -14.70
C GLN A 378 4.80 -11.21 -16.23
N SER A 379 4.70 -10.10 -16.95
CA SER A 379 4.73 -10.08 -18.41
C SER A 379 6.08 -10.53 -18.99
N ALA A 380 7.19 -10.16 -18.33
CA ALA A 380 8.55 -10.58 -18.76
C ALA A 380 8.74 -12.10 -18.67
N PHE A 381 8.03 -12.75 -17.76
CA PHE A 381 8.10 -14.21 -17.54
C PHE A 381 6.81 -14.96 -17.93
N ALA A 382 5.93 -14.36 -18.73
CA ALA A 382 4.63 -14.95 -19.09
C ALA A 382 4.72 -16.29 -19.83
N LYS A 383 5.87 -16.61 -20.45
CA LYS A 383 6.12 -17.88 -21.16
C LYS A 383 6.62 -19.00 -20.25
N GLU A 384 7.05 -18.68 -19.04
CA GLU A 384 7.61 -19.64 -18.09
C GLU A 384 6.51 -20.28 -17.24
N SER A 385 6.59 -21.58 -17.03
CA SER A 385 5.58 -22.34 -16.29
C SER A 385 5.42 -21.89 -14.83
N GLN A 386 6.50 -21.46 -14.19
CA GLN A 386 6.52 -20.91 -12.82
C GLN A 386 6.59 -19.38 -12.80
N GLY A 387 6.53 -18.72 -13.96
CA GLY A 387 6.68 -17.29 -14.07
C GLY A 387 8.00 -16.79 -13.47
N TYR A 388 8.00 -15.62 -12.87
CA TYR A 388 9.20 -15.05 -12.22
C TYR A 388 9.66 -15.85 -10.98
N ARG A 389 8.81 -16.73 -10.43
CA ARG A 389 9.07 -17.51 -9.21
C ARG A 389 10.10 -18.60 -9.38
N GLN A 390 10.41 -18.99 -10.61
CA GLN A 390 11.43 -20.02 -10.90
C GLN A 390 12.79 -19.73 -10.24
N ILE A 391 13.10 -18.46 -9.94
CA ILE A 391 14.34 -18.05 -9.28
C ILE A 391 14.57 -18.76 -7.93
N TYR A 392 13.50 -19.06 -7.18
CA TYR A 392 13.59 -19.67 -5.86
C TYR A 392 13.93 -21.17 -5.91
N SER A 393 13.90 -21.78 -7.10
CA SER A 393 14.28 -23.18 -7.35
C SER A 393 15.68 -23.34 -7.95
N PHE A 394 16.41 -22.25 -8.22
CA PHE A 394 17.70 -22.31 -8.87
C PHE A 394 18.81 -22.83 -7.95
N GLY A 395 19.65 -23.71 -8.50
CA GLY A 395 20.81 -24.31 -7.81
C GLY A 395 22.16 -23.87 -8.39
N THR A 396 22.17 -23.03 -9.44
CA THR A 396 23.43 -22.61 -10.09
C THR A 396 23.43 -21.11 -10.43
N THR A 397 24.62 -20.54 -10.43
CA THR A 397 24.87 -19.14 -10.79
C THR A 397 24.49 -18.85 -12.26
N ALA A 398 24.72 -19.82 -13.16
CA ALA A 398 24.35 -19.68 -14.57
C ALA A 398 22.84 -19.51 -14.77
N GLN A 399 22.01 -20.21 -13.99
CA GLN A 399 20.55 -20.03 -14.01
C GLN A 399 20.15 -18.62 -13.57
N CYS A 400 20.78 -18.10 -12.50
CA CYS A 400 20.53 -16.75 -12.01
C CYS A 400 20.93 -15.68 -13.04
N SER A 401 22.07 -15.83 -13.70
CA SER A 401 22.52 -14.90 -14.75
C SER A 401 21.60 -14.93 -15.97
N THR A 402 21.13 -16.10 -16.37
CA THR A 402 20.15 -16.24 -17.46
C THR A 402 18.82 -15.57 -17.09
N TYR A 403 18.37 -15.79 -15.86
CA TYR A 403 17.16 -15.16 -15.33
C TYR A 403 17.26 -13.62 -15.34
N LEU A 404 18.39 -13.08 -14.90
CA LEU A 404 18.61 -11.63 -14.89
C LEU A 404 18.58 -11.05 -16.30
N ARG A 405 19.16 -11.73 -17.29
CA ARG A 405 19.09 -11.32 -18.69
C ARG A 405 17.67 -11.35 -19.23
N GLN A 406 16.90 -12.38 -18.89
CA GLN A 406 15.50 -12.48 -19.27
C GLN A 406 14.67 -11.36 -18.63
N LEU A 407 14.88 -11.08 -17.32
CA LEU A 407 14.24 -9.98 -16.62
C LEU A 407 14.57 -8.65 -17.30
N ALA A 408 15.85 -8.37 -17.58
CA ALA A 408 16.30 -7.15 -18.22
C ALA A 408 15.69 -6.96 -19.62
N GLY A 409 15.69 -8.00 -20.46
CA GLY A 409 15.08 -7.96 -21.79
C GLY A 409 13.57 -7.73 -21.73
N GLY A 410 12.86 -8.46 -20.89
CA GLY A 410 11.41 -8.31 -20.72
C GLY A 410 11.02 -6.93 -20.18
N LEU A 411 11.79 -6.38 -19.23
CA LEU A 411 11.59 -5.01 -18.74
C LEU A 411 11.90 -3.96 -19.83
N ALA A 412 12.97 -4.16 -20.61
CA ALA A 412 13.35 -3.24 -21.69
C ALA A 412 12.23 -3.11 -22.73
N ASP A 413 11.70 -4.24 -23.20
CA ASP A 413 10.61 -4.27 -24.19
C ASP A 413 9.35 -3.56 -23.68
N GLN A 414 8.97 -3.80 -22.43
CA GLN A 414 7.78 -3.23 -21.82
C GLN A 414 7.94 -1.73 -21.52
N LEU A 415 9.09 -1.31 -20.96
CA LEU A 415 9.36 0.08 -20.64
C LEU A 415 9.49 0.93 -21.91
N GLN A 416 10.10 0.41 -22.98
CA GLN A 416 10.25 1.13 -24.23
C GLN A 416 8.92 1.37 -24.94
N SER A 417 8.01 0.37 -24.94
CA SER A 417 6.68 0.50 -25.53
C SER A 417 5.76 1.45 -24.76
N ARG A 418 5.96 1.62 -23.45
CA ARG A 418 5.12 2.45 -22.57
C ARG A 418 5.75 3.80 -22.17
N LYS A 419 6.97 4.06 -22.60
CA LYS A 419 7.81 5.18 -22.11
C LYS A 419 7.16 6.56 -22.26
N GLN A 420 6.49 6.85 -23.38
CA GLN A 420 5.86 8.17 -23.62
C GLN A 420 4.54 8.31 -22.86
N ASP A 421 3.66 7.31 -22.96
CA ASP A 421 2.33 7.32 -22.31
C ASP A 421 2.46 7.33 -20.79
N TYR A 422 3.42 6.58 -20.26
CA TYR A 422 3.66 6.51 -18.83
C TYR A 422 4.16 7.85 -18.26
N ARG A 423 5.17 8.47 -18.88
CA ARG A 423 5.73 9.76 -18.44
C ARG A 423 4.69 10.87 -18.49
N ALA A 424 3.86 10.91 -19.53
CA ALA A 424 2.74 11.83 -19.66
C ALA A 424 1.70 11.60 -18.55
N LYS A 425 1.38 10.33 -18.25
CA LYS A 425 0.45 9.94 -17.20
C LYS A 425 0.94 10.31 -15.79
N VAL A 426 2.24 10.12 -15.52
CA VAL A 426 2.86 10.56 -14.26
C VAL A 426 2.72 12.08 -14.10
N VAL A 427 3.04 12.85 -15.13
CA VAL A 427 2.91 14.32 -15.07
C VAL A 427 1.47 14.73 -14.91
N ALA A 428 0.51 14.07 -15.57
CA ALA A 428 -0.92 14.31 -15.39
C ALA A 428 -1.39 14.04 -13.94
N ASN A 429 -0.91 12.95 -13.33
CA ASN A 429 -1.21 12.64 -11.92
C ASN A 429 -0.62 13.70 -10.97
N ILE A 430 0.60 14.18 -11.24
CA ILE A 430 1.21 15.27 -10.45
C ILE A 430 0.43 16.57 -10.63
N GLN A 431 -0.01 16.90 -11.84
CA GLN A 431 -0.85 18.06 -12.11
C GLN A 431 -2.19 17.99 -11.36
N GLN A 432 -2.78 16.80 -11.30
CA GLN A 432 -4.00 16.57 -10.54
C GLN A 432 -3.75 16.74 -9.05
N TYR A 433 -2.67 16.15 -8.53
CA TYR A 433 -2.25 16.31 -7.14
C TYR A 433 -2.06 17.79 -6.76
N ILE A 434 -1.38 18.58 -7.61
CA ILE A 434 -1.22 20.02 -7.39
C ILE A 434 -2.56 20.73 -7.30
N LYS A 435 -3.50 20.45 -8.20
CA LYS A 435 -4.84 21.07 -8.19
C LYS A 435 -5.64 20.78 -6.93
N GLU A 436 -5.50 19.59 -6.39
CA GLU A 436 -6.20 19.15 -5.19
C GLU A 436 -5.59 19.70 -3.89
N HIS A 437 -4.32 20.08 -3.95
CA HIS A 437 -3.56 20.59 -2.80
C HIS A 437 -3.14 22.07 -2.93
N VAL A 438 -3.85 22.85 -3.74
CA VAL A 438 -3.51 24.27 -4.00
C VAL A 438 -3.55 25.16 -2.76
N THR A 439 -4.22 24.75 -1.68
CA THR A 439 -4.34 25.51 -0.43
C THR A 439 -3.10 25.42 0.45
N ARG A 440 -2.18 24.51 0.16
CA ARG A 440 -0.93 24.35 0.94
C ARG A 440 0.31 24.67 0.12
N LYS A 441 1.42 24.93 0.82
CA LYS A 441 2.72 25.13 0.18
C LYS A 441 3.23 23.78 -0.34
N LEU A 442 3.27 23.65 -1.65
CA LEU A 442 3.85 22.49 -2.32
C LEU A 442 5.25 22.83 -2.77
N ASN A 443 6.24 22.03 -2.38
CA ASN A 443 7.59 22.14 -2.94
C ASN A 443 7.91 20.95 -3.84
N LEU A 444 8.82 21.18 -4.79
CA LEU A 444 9.20 20.18 -5.79
C LEU A 444 9.83 18.93 -5.14
N GLY A 445 10.59 19.10 -4.04
CA GLY A 445 11.23 18.00 -3.32
C GLY A 445 10.21 17.06 -2.68
N GLU A 446 9.21 17.61 -1.98
CA GLU A 446 8.12 16.82 -1.39
C GLU A 446 7.33 16.05 -2.44
N VAL A 447 6.97 16.72 -3.54
CA VAL A 447 6.21 16.07 -4.62
C VAL A 447 7.07 15.03 -5.35
N ALA A 448 8.36 15.31 -5.57
CA ALA A 448 9.27 14.34 -6.16
C ALA A 448 9.37 13.07 -5.31
N LEU A 449 9.51 13.24 -4.01
CA LEU A 449 9.56 12.13 -3.07
C LEU A 449 8.24 11.36 -3.06
N LEU A 450 7.11 12.06 -2.99
CA LEU A 450 5.77 11.48 -3.01
C LEU A 450 5.54 10.59 -4.24
N PHE A 451 6.08 10.97 -5.39
CA PHE A 451 5.97 10.19 -6.62
C PHE A 451 7.17 9.25 -6.86
N GLY A 452 8.11 9.15 -5.91
CA GLY A 452 9.25 8.21 -5.95
C GLY A 452 10.35 8.60 -6.93
N PHE A 453 10.52 9.91 -7.18
CA PHE A 453 11.54 10.46 -8.09
C PHE A 453 12.56 11.32 -7.34
N SER A 454 13.75 11.46 -7.93
CA SER A 454 14.64 12.52 -7.50
C SER A 454 14.09 13.89 -7.93
N GLN A 455 14.39 14.94 -7.14
CA GLN A 455 13.95 16.31 -7.43
C GLN A 455 14.38 16.79 -8.82
N ASN A 456 15.60 16.49 -9.21
CA ASN A 456 16.16 16.86 -10.52
C ASN A 456 15.45 16.15 -11.67
N TYR A 457 15.16 14.86 -11.50
CA TYR A 457 14.43 14.10 -12.51
C TYR A 457 12.99 14.61 -12.66
N LEU A 458 12.26 14.81 -11.52
CA LEU A 458 10.90 15.35 -11.58
C LEU A 458 10.86 16.73 -12.23
N SER A 459 11.80 17.63 -11.90
CA SER A 459 11.89 18.97 -12.52
C SER A 459 11.97 18.89 -14.04
N SER A 460 12.88 18.04 -14.54
CA SER A 460 13.07 17.83 -15.99
C SER A 460 11.85 17.17 -16.64
N LEU A 461 11.33 16.12 -16.02
CA LEU A 461 10.15 15.38 -16.49
C LEU A 461 8.92 16.29 -16.57
N PHE A 462 8.66 17.03 -15.48
CA PHE A 462 7.51 17.92 -15.39
C PHE A 462 7.57 19.03 -16.44
N SER A 463 8.70 19.73 -16.54
CA SER A 463 8.86 20.78 -17.55
C SER A 463 8.68 20.27 -18.98
N LYS A 464 9.22 19.08 -19.28
CA LYS A 464 9.13 18.47 -20.61
C LYS A 464 7.71 18.13 -21.02
N TYR A 465 6.88 17.60 -20.10
CA TYR A 465 5.53 17.10 -20.42
C TYR A 465 4.40 18.06 -20.05
N SER A 466 4.63 19.04 -19.15
CA SER A 466 3.63 20.08 -18.82
C SER A 466 3.80 21.36 -19.66
N GLY A 467 4.96 21.53 -20.31
CA GLY A 467 5.28 22.74 -21.07
C GLY A 467 5.67 23.95 -20.22
N CYS A 468 5.69 23.83 -18.88
CA CYS A 468 6.09 24.88 -17.96
C CYS A 468 6.79 24.29 -16.72
N SER A 469 7.44 25.13 -15.92
CA SER A 469 8.09 24.66 -14.69
C SER A 469 7.07 24.26 -13.64
N PHE A 470 7.46 23.38 -12.68
CA PHE A 470 6.64 22.98 -11.55
C PHE A 470 6.13 24.18 -10.74
N VAL A 471 7.02 25.15 -10.45
CA VAL A 471 6.67 26.37 -9.70
C VAL A 471 5.66 27.22 -10.47
N GLU A 472 5.83 27.35 -11.75
CA GLU A 472 4.90 28.11 -12.61
C GLU A 472 3.54 27.43 -12.66
N TYR A 473 3.49 26.11 -12.84
CA TYR A 473 2.25 25.35 -12.85
C TYR A 473 1.50 25.45 -11.51
N THR A 474 2.20 25.29 -10.39
CA THR A 474 1.63 25.41 -9.03
C THR A 474 1.07 26.82 -8.80
N THR A 475 1.79 27.85 -9.24
CA THR A 475 1.35 29.23 -9.15
C THR A 475 0.08 29.46 -9.97
N ASN A 476 0.04 29.00 -11.21
CA ASN A 476 -1.12 29.13 -12.07
C ASN A 476 -2.34 28.38 -11.53
N ALA A 477 -2.14 27.18 -10.95
CA ALA A 477 -3.19 26.40 -10.30
C ALA A 477 -3.77 27.13 -9.09
N LYS A 478 -2.93 27.74 -8.23
CA LYS A 478 -3.36 28.57 -7.10
C LYS A 478 -4.18 29.79 -7.58
N ILE A 479 -3.74 30.49 -8.62
CA ILE A 479 -4.49 31.63 -9.18
C ILE A 479 -5.82 31.20 -9.78
N ALA A 480 -5.87 30.06 -10.49
CA ALA A 480 -7.13 29.53 -11.03
C ALA A 480 -8.13 29.19 -9.91
N ALA A 481 -7.70 28.52 -8.86
CA ALA A 481 -8.53 28.21 -7.70
C ALA A 481 -8.97 29.47 -6.94
N ALA A 482 -8.09 30.48 -6.81
CA ALA A 482 -8.43 31.78 -6.23
C ALA A 482 -9.53 32.50 -7.03
N LYS A 483 -9.49 32.45 -8.37
CA LYS A 483 -10.56 33.00 -9.24
C LYS A 483 -11.89 32.30 -8.99
N GLU A 484 -11.89 30.98 -8.86
CA GLU A 484 -13.11 30.23 -8.57
C GLU A 484 -13.69 30.60 -7.19
N MET A 485 -12.84 30.77 -6.18
CA MET A 485 -13.24 31.20 -4.84
C MET A 485 -13.86 32.62 -4.89
N MET A 486 -13.18 33.56 -5.55
CA MET A 486 -13.66 34.93 -5.75
C MET A 486 -14.97 35.02 -6.56
N ALA A 487 -15.23 34.04 -7.44
CA ALA A 487 -16.45 33.97 -8.21
C ALA A 487 -17.64 33.42 -7.41
N LYS A 488 -17.43 32.64 -6.37
CA LYS A 488 -18.51 31.98 -5.59
C LYS A 488 -19.08 32.87 -4.48
N SER A 489 -18.27 33.72 -3.85
CA SER A 489 -18.68 34.56 -2.70
C SER A 489 -17.83 35.82 -2.62
N ASP A 490 -18.31 36.81 -1.83
CA ASP A 490 -17.64 38.10 -1.64
C ASP A 490 -16.48 37.98 -0.61
N TYR A 491 -15.44 37.22 -0.96
CA TYR A 491 -14.23 37.12 -0.16
C TYR A 491 -13.36 38.38 -0.31
N LYS A 492 -12.72 38.78 0.79
CA LYS A 492 -11.73 39.85 0.76
C LYS A 492 -10.41 39.31 0.18
N ILE A 493 -9.66 40.16 -0.50
CA ILE A 493 -8.42 39.77 -1.18
C ILE A 493 -7.40 39.12 -0.22
N TYR A 494 -7.35 39.59 1.06
CA TYR A 494 -6.44 38.99 2.03
C TYR A 494 -6.87 37.57 2.45
N GLU A 495 -8.19 37.30 2.55
CA GLU A 495 -8.73 35.96 2.87
C GLU A 495 -8.40 34.97 1.76
N VAL A 496 -8.49 35.40 0.50
CA VAL A 496 -8.08 34.59 -0.63
C VAL A 496 -6.59 34.31 -0.62
N ALA A 497 -5.76 35.33 -0.36
CA ALA A 497 -4.32 35.18 -0.27
C ALA A 497 -3.90 34.18 0.83
N ASP A 498 -4.52 34.27 2.01
CA ASP A 498 -4.26 33.36 3.13
C ASP A 498 -4.71 31.92 2.83
N THR A 499 -5.88 31.75 2.20
CA THR A 499 -6.42 30.43 1.85
C THR A 499 -5.48 29.65 0.92
N PHE A 500 -4.82 30.36 0.00
CA PHE A 500 -3.90 29.73 -0.97
C PHE A 500 -2.41 29.86 -0.57
N ASP A 501 -2.15 30.16 0.71
CA ASP A 501 -0.81 30.21 1.29
C ASP A 501 0.17 31.10 0.48
N PHE A 502 -0.27 32.33 0.21
CA PHE A 502 0.59 33.40 -0.28
C PHE A 502 1.20 34.17 0.89
N GLU A 503 2.47 34.51 0.81
CA GLU A 503 3.22 35.23 1.86
C GLU A 503 2.55 36.55 2.30
N SER A 504 1.82 37.19 1.41
CA SER A 504 1.03 38.41 1.69
C SER A 504 0.01 38.69 0.58
N SER A 505 -1.03 39.47 0.92
CA SER A 505 -2.02 39.95 -0.05
C SER A 505 -1.40 40.84 -1.14
N PHE A 506 -0.29 41.51 -0.82
CA PHE A 506 0.47 42.29 -1.79
C PHE A 506 1.18 41.39 -2.80
N TYR A 507 1.84 40.34 -2.33
CA TYR A 507 2.52 39.37 -3.19
C TYR A 507 1.50 38.61 -4.06
N PHE A 508 0.40 38.17 -3.47
CA PHE A 508 -0.74 37.59 -4.21
C PHE A 508 -1.21 38.51 -5.35
N SER A 509 -1.45 39.79 -5.04
CA SER A 509 -1.93 40.76 -6.04
C SER A 509 -0.95 40.95 -7.20
N LYS A 510 0.35 40.95 -6.90
CA LYS A 510 1.43 41.03 -7.91
C LYS A 510 1.45 39.78 -8.80
N VAL A 511 1.36 38.59 -8.20
CA VAL A 511 1.35 37.30 -8.91
C VAL A 511 0.08 37.16 -9.74
N PHE A 512 -1.09 37.47 -9.17
CA PHE A 512 -2.39 37.46 -9.86
C PHE A 512 -2.37 38.35 -11.11
N LYS A 513 -1.86 39.59 -10.96
CA LYS A 513 -1.73 40.52 -12.11
C LYS A 513 -0.77 39.99 -13.16
N LYS A 514 0.32 39.30 -12.75
CA LYS A 514 1.27 38.69 -13.69
C LYS A 514 0.62 37.56 -14.51
N VAL A 515 -0.23 36.76 -13.90
CA VAL A 515 -0.87 35.60 -14.54
C VAL A 515 -2.11 36.02 -15.35
N GLU A 516 -2.98 36.88 -14.80
CA GLU A 516 -4.27 37.24 -15.39
C GLU A 516 -4.26 38.57 -16.18
N GLY A 517 -3.17 39.32 -16.14
CA GLY A 517 -3.08 40.63 -16.78
C GLY A 517 -3.76 41.78 -16.04
N ILE A 518 -4.68 41.51 -15.13
CA ILE A 518 -5.44 42.49 -14.34
C ILE A 518 -5.28 42.23 -12.84
N SER A 519 -5.49 43.26 -12.01
CA SER A 519 -5.40 43.09 -10.56
C SER A 519 -6.61 42.33 -10.01
N PRO A 520 -6.49 41.66 -8.82
CA PRO A 520 -7.62 41.00 -8.16
C PRO A 520 -8.81 41.92 -7.95
N ARG A 521 -8.58 43.21 -7.61
CA ARG A 521 -9.61 44.21 -7.42
C ARG A 521 -10.36 44.50 -8.73
N GLN A 522 -9.65 44.63 -9.83
CA GLN A 522 -10.27 44.80 -11.16
C GLN A 522 -11.06 43.57 -11.58
N TYR A 523 -10.55 42.39 -11.29
CA TYR A 523 -11.24 41.13 -11.55
C TYR A 523 -12.56 41.04 -10.78
N LEU A 524 -12.61 41.37 -9.49
CA LEU A 524 -13.84 41.45 -8.69
C LEU A 524 -14.84 42.45 -9.26
N GLN A 525 -14.39 43.64 -9.70
CA GLN A 525 -15.27 44.64 -10.35
C GLN A 525 -15.86 44.11 -11.65
N HIS A 526 -15.11 43.35 -12.43
CA HIS A 526 -15.65 42.72 -13.66
C HIS A 526 -16.69 41.63 -13.34
N LEU A 527 -16.49 40.84 -12.26
CA LEU A 527 -17.49 39.85 -11.84
C LEU A 527 -18.79 40.51 -11.37
N GLN A 528 -18.71 41.59 -10.60
CA GLN A 528 -19.89 42.34 -10.11
C GLN A 528 -20.69 42.94 -11.30
N ARG A 529 -20.01 43.49 -12.31
CA ARG A 529 -20.67 44.00 -13.54
C ARG A 529 -21.33 42.92 -14.40
N LYS A 530 -20.92 41.67 -14.29
CA LYS A 530 -21.54 40.54 -15.00
C LYS A 530 -22.74 39.93 -14.25
N ARG A 531 -22.81 40.19 -12.92
CA ARG A 531 -23.90 39.71 -12.05
C ARG A 531 -25.07 40.71 -11.98
N SER A 532 -24.83 42.00 -12.25
CA SER A 532 -25.84 43.04 -12.43
C SER A 532 -26.30 43.13 -13.91
#